data_0f36019c57a63e1fac78ee1b34454fd4
#
_entry.id   0f36019c57a63e1fac78ee1b34454fd4
#
_cell.length_a   1.000
_cell.length_b   1.000
_cell.length_c   1.000
_cell.angle_alpha   90.00
_cell.angle_beta   90.00
_cell.angle_gamma   90.00
#
_symmetry.space_group_name_H-M   'P 1'
#
loop_
_entity.id
_entity.type
_entity.pdbx_description
1 polymer ?
#
loop_
_entity_poly.entity_id
_entity_poly.type
_entity_poly.pdbx_seq_one_letter_code
_entity_poly.pdbx_strand_id
1 'polypeptide(L)'
;MSFKLNTREVDHVTVVDVSGRIVLGDEIGTLRDAVRALLAVGKKKIVLNLAEVDYIDSSGVGELVGCFITVRNAGGELKLLNLTKKVHDILAVTKLYTVFDIKDDEFTAVKSFDYFFAK
;
A
#
# COMPACT_ATOMS: atom_id res chain seq x y z
N MET A 1 -12.50 3.88 15.39
CA MET A 1 -12.04 3.82 14.69
C MET A 1 -10.96 3.90 14.47
N SER A 2 -10.54 3.94 13.97
CA SER A 2 -9.30 3.72 14.02
C SER A 2 -8.59 3.49 12.75
N PHE A 3 -8.79 4.24 11.80
CA PHE A 3 -8.01 4.24 10.57
C PHE A 3 -7.00 5.36 10.69
N LYS A 4 -5.72 5.01 10.59
CA LYS A 4 -4.64 5.98 10.71
C LYS A 4 -3.59 5.75 9.66
N LEU A 5 -2.97 6.81 9.20
CA LEU A 5 -1.87 6.78 8.26
C LEU A 5 -0.70 7.55 8.84
N ASN A 6 0.49 7.03 8.61
CA ASN A 6 1.72 7.70 8.97
C ASN A 6 2.72 7.46 7.85
N THR A 7 3.35 8.52 7.35
CA THR A 7 4.33 8.36 6.28
C THR A 7 5.74 8.60 6.80
N ARG A 8 6.69 7.85 6.28
CA ARG A 8 8.11 8.01 6.62
C ARG A 8 8.94 7.64 5.41
N GLU A 9 10.14 8.16 5.35
CA GLU A 9 11.06 7.91 4.25
C GLU A 9 12.15 6.95 4.68
N VAL A 10 12.41 5.94 3.85
CA VAL A 10 13.47 4.97 4.10
C VAL A 10 14.19 4.78 2.77
N ASP A 11 15.44 5.26 2.67
CA ASP A 11 16.26 5.10 1.45
C ASP A 11 15.51 5.54 0.19
N HIS A 12 14.91 6.73 0.23
CA HIS A 12 14.18 7.31 -0.89
C HIS A 12 12.89 6.59 -1.25
N VAL A 13 12.45 5.67 -0.40
CA VAL A 13 11.17 5.00 -0.55
C VAL A 13 10.24 5.57 0.51
N THR A 14 9.00 5.88 0.14
CA THR A 14 8.01 6.37 1.10
C THR A 14 7.23 5.17 1.63
N VAL A 15 7.30 4.96 2.93
CA VAL A 15 6.54 3.91 3.59
C VAL A 15 5.33 4.55 4.25
N VAL A 16 4.16 4.07 3.91
CA VAL A 16 2.91 4.52 4.52
C VAL A 16 2.46 3.44 5.49
N ASP A 17 2.55 3.74 6.77
CA ASP A 17 2.09 2.80 7.81
C ASP A 17 0.59 3.00 7.97
N VAL A 18 -0.17 1.96 7.64
CA VAL A 18 -1.62 1.99 7.70
C VAL A 18 -2.05 1.17 8.91
N SER A 19 -2.97 1.69 9.72
CA SER A 19 -3.46 0.92 10.86
C SER A 19 -4.97 1.04 10.95
N GLY A 20 -5.59 0.02 11.53
CA GLY A 20 -7.00 -0.02 11.77
C GLY A 20 -7.76 -0.80 10.72
N ARG A 21 -8.87 -0.28 10.28
CA ARG A 21 -9.79 -0.97 9.38
C ARG A 21 -9.91 -0.23 8.06
N ILE A 22 -9.82 -0.96 6.98
CA ILE A 22 -10.01 -0.39 5.64
C ILE A 22 -11.35 -0.89 5.12
N VAL A 23 -12.40 -0.16 5.43
CA VAL A 23 -13.78 -0.56 5.15
C VAL A 23 -14.55 0.59 4.56
N LEU A 24 -15.72 0.28 4.01
CA LEU A 24 -16.63 1.30 3.52
C LEU A 24 -16.98 2.26 4.65
N GLY A 25 -16.96 3.54 4.37
CA GLY A 25 -17.29 4.58 5.35
C GLY A 25 -16.68 5.90 4.93
N ASP A 26 -16.72 6.87 5.84
CA ASP A 26 -16.25 8.22 5.54
C ASP A 26 -14.75 8.26 5.27
N GLU A 27 -14.01 7.27 5.78
CA GLU A 27 -12.57 7.24 5.63
C GLU A 27 -12.09 6.50 4.39
N ILE A 28 -12.99 5.84 3.67
CA ILE A 28 -12.60 5.19 2.43
C ILE A 28 -12.16 6.30 1.48
N GLY A 29 -11.11 6.14 0.78
CA GLY A 29 -10.58 7.18 -0.08
C GLY A 29 -9.47 8.00 0.56
N THR A 30 -9.38 7.99 1.89
CA THR A 30 -8.31 8.71 2.58
C THR A 30 -6.94 8.18 2.18
N LEU A 31 -6.83 6.87 2.04
CA LEU A 31 -5.57 6.25 1.62
C LEU A 31 -5.19 6.69 0.22
N ARG A 32 -6.15 6.68 -0.71
CA ARG A 32 -5.88 7.08 -2.07
C ARG A 32 -5.49 8.56 -2.15
N ASP A 33 -6.16 9.39 -1.35
CA ASP A 33 -5.83 10.81 -1.30
C ASP A 33 -4.41 11.03 -0.80
N ALA A 34 -4.00 10.27 0.23
CA ALA A 34 -2.64 10.36 0.73
C ALA A 34 -1.62 9.95 -0.34
N VAL A 35 -1.93 8.89 -1.07
CA VAL A 35 -1.06 8.43 -2.15
C VAL A 35 -0.96 9.49 -3.25
N ARG A 36 -2.08 10.11 -3.62
CA ARG A 36 -2.06 11.17 -4.61
C ARG A 36 -1.22 12.35 -4.18
N ALA A 37 -1.29 12.70 -2.89
CA ALA A 37 -0.48 13.79 -2.37
C ALA A 37 1.01 13.49 -2.47
N LEU A 38 1.40 12.24 -2.22
CA LEU A 38 2.79 11.83 -2.37
C LEU A 38 3.23 11.92 -3.83
N LEU A 39 2.41 11.44 -4.73
CA LEU A 39 2.73 11.51 -6.15
C LEU A 39 2.87 12.95 -6.63
N ALA A 40 2.06 13.85 -6.10
CA ALA A 40 2.09 15.26 -6.49
C ALA A 40 3.42 15.92 -6.16
N VAL A 41 4.16 15.41 -5.18
CA VAL A 41 5.49 15.94 -4.85
C VAL A 41 6.61 15.01 -5.33
N GLY A 42 6.30 14.13 -6.27
CA GLY A 42 7.32 13.31 -6.91
C GLY A 42 7.72 12.05 -6.17
N LYS A 43 7.00 11.66 -5.13
CA LYS A 43 7.33 10.46 -4.37
C LYS A 43 6.61 9.29 -4.99
N LYS A 44 7.31 8.56 -5.84
CA LYS A 44 6.73 7.51 -6.68
C LYS A 44 7.08 6.10 -6.27
N LYS A 45 7.96 5.93 -5.29
CA LYS A 45 8.30 4.61 -4.75
C LYS A 45 7.60 4.49 -3.41
N ILE A 46 6.51 3.73 -3.38
CA ILE A 46 5.60 3.71 -2.24
C ILE A 46 5.40 2.29 -1.74
N VAL A 47 5.51 2.12 -0.44
CA VAL A 47 5.21 0.86 0.25
C VAL A 47 4.06 1.11 1.20
N LEU A 48 3.02 0.31 1.10
CA LEU A 48 1.94 0.34 2.10
C LEU A 48 2.22 -0.75 3.11
N ASN A 49 2.52 -0.36 4.33
CA ASN A 49 2.77 -1.29 5.42
C ASN A 49 1.44 -1.59 6.10
N LEU A 50 0.98 -2.82 5.97
CA LEU A 50 -0.34 -3.23 6.44
C LEU A 50 -0.28 -4.09 7.70
N ALA A 51 0.86 -4.08 8.39
CA ALA A 51 1.04 -4.91 9.58
C ALA A 51 -0.01 -4.64 10.67
N GLU A 52 -0.52 -3.41 10.73
CA GLU A 52 -1.48 -3.02 11.76
C GLU A 52 -2.91 -2.91 11.23
N VAL A 53 -3.17 -3.46 10.03
CA VAL A 53 -4.52 -3.49 9.48
C VAL A 53 -5.19 -4.75 9.98
N ASP A 54 -6.16 -4.59 10.87
CA ASP A 54 -6.80 -5.74 11.49
C ASP A 54 -8.08 -6.18 10.78
N TYR A 55 -8.57 -5.41 9.83
CA TYR A 55 -9.74 -5.80 9.07
C TYR A 55 -9.83 -5.04 7.75
N ILE A 56 -10.34 -5.72 6.73
CA ILE A 56 -10.54 -5.12 5.41
C ILE A 56 -11.78 -5.79 4.79
N ASP A 57 -12.61 -5.02 4.10
CA ASP A 57 -13.74 -5.58 3.35
C ASP A 57 -13.49 -5.39 1.85
N SER A 58 -14.47 -5.74 1.02
CA SER A 58 -14.31 -5.63 -0.42
C SER A 58 -14.12 -4.19 -0.87
N SER A 59 -14.70 -3.22 -0.16
CA SER A 59 -14.46 -1.81 -0.47
C SER A 59 -13.03 -1.43 -0.18
N GLY A 60 -12.45 -1.96 0.89
CA GLY A 60 -11.05 -1.74 1.21
C GLY A 60 -10.13 -2.34 0.17
N VAL A 61 -10.47 -3.53 -0.33
CA VAL A 61 -9.71 -4.14 -1.42
C VAL A 61 -9.74 -3.24 -2.65
N GLY A 62 -10.92 -2.69 -2.96
CA GLY A 62 -11.04 -1.75 -4.05
C GLY A 62 -10.17 -0.52 -3.86
N GLU A 63 -10.04 -0.07 -2.62
CA GLU A 63 -9.18 1.06 -2.31
C GLU A 63 -7.70 0.72 -2.57
N LEU A 64 -7.26 -0.47 -2.18
CA LEU A 64 -5.90 -0.89 -2.44
C LEU A 64 -5.62 -0.99 -3.94
N VAL A 65 -6.56 -1.55 -4.68
CA VAL A 65 -6.43 -1.64 -6.14
C VAL A 65 -6.38 -0.24 -6.74
N GLY A 66 -7.22 0.66 -6.26
CA GLY A 66 -7.22 2.05 -6.72
C GLY A 66 -5.89 2.75 -6.49
N CYS A 67 -5.28 2.51 -5.34
CA CYS A 67 -3.95 3.05 -5.04
C CYS A 67 -2.91 2.51 -6.01
N PHE A 68 -2.96 1.20 -6.24
CA PHE A 68 -2.03 0.55 -7.15
C PHE A 68 -2.11 1.16 -8.55
N ILE A 69 -3.33 1.30 -9.07
CA ILE A 69 -3.54 1.87 -10.40
C ILE A 69 -3.10 3.33 -10.45
N THR A 70 -3.43 4.09 -9.43
CA THR A 70 -3.08 5.52 -9.38
C THR A 70 -1.56 5.71 -9.42
N VAL A 71 -0.83 4.93 -8.63
CA VAL A 71 0.63 5.03 -8.61
C VAL A 71 1.21 4.59 -9.95
N ARG A 72 0.70 3.50 -10.49
CA ARG A 72 1.21 2.98 -11.75
C ARG A 72 0.99 3.97 -12.89
N ASN A 73 -0.18 4.59 -12.94
CA ASN A 73 -0.47 5.57 -13.97
C ASN A 73 0.40 6.82 -13.87
N ALA A 74 0.90 7.10 -12.70
CA ALA A 74 1.81 8.24 -12.50
C ALA A 74 3.28 7.85 -12.75
N GLY A 75 3.53 6.63 -13.22
CA GLY A 75 4.89 6.19 -13.50
C GLY A 75 5.64 5.72 -12.26
N GLY A 76 4.93 5.45 -11.18
CA GLY A 76 5.53 4.97 -9.94
C GLY A 76 5.30 3.50 -9.72
N GLU A 77 5.63 3.05 -8.52
CA GLU A 77 5.52 1.66 -8.15
C GLU A 77 5.03 1.56 -6.71
N LEU A 78 4.07 0.69 -6.48
CA LEU A 78 3.50 0.49 -5.16
C LEU A 78 3.65 -0.97 -4.77
N LYS A 79 4.12 -1.21 -3.56
CA LYS A 79 4.28 -2.55 -3.01
C LYS A 79 3.55 -2.65 -1.69
N LEU A 80 3.12 -3.86 -1.34
CA LEU A 80 2.48 -4.11 -0.06
C LEU A 80 3.47 -4.82 0.86
N LEU A 81 3.38 -4.51 2.15
CA LEU A 81 4.31 -5.02 3.15
C LEU A 81 3.53 -5.56 4.34
N ASN A 82 3.92 -6.73 4.82
CA ASN A 82 3.40 -7.31 6.07
C ASN A 82 1.88 -7.49 6.09
N LEU A 83 1.37 -8.32 5.18
CA LEU A 83 -0.06 -8.60 5.19
C LEU A 83 -0.44 -9.34 6.47
N THR A 84 -1.51 -8.87 7.12
CA THR A 84 -2.11 -9.66 8.18
C THR A 84 -2.87 -10.82 7.53
N LYS A 85 -3.24 -11.81 8.34
CA LYS A 85 -3.98 -12.94 7.81
C LYS A 85 -5.28 -12.48 7.14
N LYS A 86 -5.97 -11.51 7.74
CA LYS A 86 -7.21 -10.98 7.17
C LYS A 86 -7.00 -10.43 5.77
N VAL A 87 -5.98 -9.60 5.61
CA VAL A 87 -5.70 -8.99 4.30
C VAL A 87 -5.28 -10.06 3.31
N HIS A 88 -4.40 -10.95 3.73
CA HIS A 88 -3.97 -12.06 2.87
C HIS A 88 -5.16 -12.87 2.37
N ASP A 89 -6.06 -13.23 3.29
CA ASP A 89 -7.19 -14.10 2.95
C ASP A 89 -8.13 -13.44 1.94
N ILE A 90 -8.43 -12.16 2.12
CA ILE A 90 -9.35 -11.51 1.19
C ILE A 90 -8.71 -11.32 -0.19
N LEU A 91 -7.41 -11.07 -0.24
CA LEU A 91 -6.72 -10.98 -1.52
C LEU A 91 -6.68 -12.33 -2.22
N ALA A 92 -6.52 -13.40 -1.47
CA ALA A 92 -6.52 -14.75 -2.03
C ALA A 92 -7.90 -15.11 -2.58
N VAL A 93 -8.96 -14.85 -1.81
CA VAL A 93 -10.32 -15.17 -2.23
C VAL A 93 -10.73 -14.38 -3.46
N THR A 94 -10.33 -13.13 -3.54
CA THR A 94 -10.68 -12.27 -4.68
C THR A 94 -9.72 -12.45 -5.85
N LYS A 95 -8.72 -13.31 -5.71
CA LYS A 95 -7.72 -13.60 -6.73
C LYS A 95 -6.87 -12.38 -7.09
N LEU A 96 -6.75 -11.46 -6.16
CA LEU A 96 -5.95 -10.24 -6.35
C LEU A 96 -4.56 -10.36 -5.76
N TYR A 97 -4.27 -11.48 -5.10
CA TYR A 97 -2.99 -11.68 -4.45
C TYR A 97 -1.81 -11.52 -5.41
N THR A 98 -1.99 -11.95 -6.66
CA THR A 98 -0.92 -11.89 -7.65
C THR A 98 -0.82 -10.54 -8.36
N VAL A 99 -1.79 -9.64 -8.13
CA VAL A 99 -1.75 -8.31 -8.74
C VAL A 99 -0.69 -7.44 -8.07
N PHE A 100 -0.54 -7.63 -6.75
CA PHE A 100 0.35 -6.79 -5.96
C PHE A 100 1.72 -7.45 -5.78
N ASP A 101 2.75 -6.62 -5.65
CA ASP A 101 4.07 -7.06 -5.25
C ASP A 101 4.09 -7.02 -3.72
N ILE A 102 4.14 -8.18 -3.09
CA ILE A 102 3.96 -8.33 -1.65
C ILE A 102 5.26 -8.79 -1.01
N LYS A 103 5.69 -8.09 0.03
CA LYS A 103 6.92 -8.39 0.75
C LYS A 103 6.61 -8.66 2.22
N ASP A 104 7.47 -9.42 2.88
CA ASP A 104 7.28 -9.83 4.26
C ASP A 104 8.09 -9.03 5.26
N ASP A 105 9.07 -8.26 4.79
CA ASP A 105 9.85 -7.42 5.68
C ASP A 105 10.24 -6.12 4.97
N GLU A 106 10.44 -5.10 5.78
CA GLU A 106 10.64 -3.75 5.27
C GLU A 106 11.95 -3.62 4.49
N PHE A 107 13.01 -4.23 4.98
CA PHE A 107 14.31 -4.14 4.31
C PHE A 107 14.19 -4.66 2.87
N THR A 108 13.59 -5.83 2.72
CA THR A 108 13.39 -6.44 1.41
C THR A 108 12.50 -5.56 0.52
N ALA A 109 11.43 -5.02 1.11
CA ALA A 109 10.52 -4.17 0.36
C ALA A 109 11.23 -2.94 -0.18
N VAL A 110 11.99 -2.25 0.67
CA VAL A 110 12.70 -1.04 0.28
C VAL A 110 13.77 -1.37 -0.77
N LYS A 111 14.53 -2.41 -0.56
CA LYS A 111 15.62 -2.77 -1.48
C LYS A 111 15.10 -3.24 -2.83
N SER A 112 13.88 -3.75 -2.89
CA SER A 112 13.34 -4.24 -4.15
C SER A 112 13.14 -3.13 -5.18
N PHE A 113 13.04 -1.88 -4.75
CA PHE A 113 12.99 -0.74 -5.68
C PHE A 113 14.34 -0.44 -6.30
N ASP A 114 15.42 -0.70 -5.58
CA ASP A 114 16.76 -0.41 -6.07
C ASP A 114 17.12 -1.25 -7.27
N TYR A 115 16.47 -2.38 -7.42
CA TYR A 115 16.74 -3.25 -8.55
C TYR A 115 16.64 -2.52 -9.89
N PHE A 116 15.65 -1.62 -10.00
CA PHE A 116 15.46 -0.89 -11.24
C PHE A 116 16.55 0.11 -11.53
N PHE A 117 17.24 0.54 -10.51
CA PHE A 117 18.24 1.58 -10.64
C PHE A 117 19.65 1.03 -10.69
N ALA A 118 19.77 -0.26 -10.59
CA ALA A 118 21.06 -0.92 -10.70
C ALA A 118 21.52 -1.01 -12.16
N LYS A 119 20.64 -0.73 -13.07
CA LYS A 119 20.97 -0.87 -14.49
C LYS A 119 21.54 0.35 -15.11
#